data_c2eb16d01e4ca6a4c797be49cc436d67
#
_entry.id   c2eb16d01e4ca6a4c797be49cc436d67
#
_cell.length_a   1.000
_cell.length_b   1.000
_cell.length_c   1.000
_cell.angle_alpha   90.00
_cell.angle_beta   90.00
_cell.angle_gamma   90.00
#
_symmetry.space_group_name_H-M   'P 1'
#
loop_
_entity.id
_entity.type
_entity.pdbx_description
1 polymer ?
#
loop_
_entity_poly.entity_id
_entity_poly.type
_entity_poly.pdbx_seq_one_letter_code
_entity_poly.pdbx_strand_id
1 'polypeptide(L)'
;MKKGKKGWLLLMAFTTWAALIAGCGKWTGNKQDKVPEVTMTGSDTENMENPENSQSTPLPDIQELTYYVHGTMMELIRSVSLIRQGEKALVRIEPWDGEEEELFDYPVDAETLDQARRVLETYDVASWAGFRGSNPNVLDGYSMSFQVEFVDGSRIEAFGENKFPKNYHDVFSELDDLTAEAKDAFYEEQSSF
;
A
#
# COMPACT_ATOMS: atom_id res chain seq x y z
N MET A 1 5.88 -48.95 14.74
CA MET A 1 7.02 -48.16 15.22
C MET A 1 6.54 -46.72 15.44
N LYS A 2 6.45 -46.29 16.70
CA LYS A 2 5.92 -44.94 17.06
C LYS A 2 7.08 -43.93 16.97
N LYS A 3 6.96 -42.92 16.11
CA LYS A 3 7.89 -41.77 16.09
C LYS A 3 7.32 -40.65 16.98
N GLY A 4 8.10 -40.30 18.01
CA GLY A 4 7.74 -39.27 18.98
C GLY A 4 7.87 -37.85 18.40
N LYS A 5 6.87 -37.03 18.66
CA LYS A 5 6.88 -35.57 18.41
C LYS A 5 7.71 -34.90 19.51
N LYS A 6 8.79 -34.22 19.15
CA LYS A 6 9.52 -33.33 20.06
C LYS A 6 8.86 -31.95 20.00
N GLY A 7 8.10 -31.60 21.04
CA GLY A 7 7.60 -30.27 21.23
C GLY A 7 8.73 -29.29 21.58
N TRP A 8 8.84 -28.20 20.86
CA TRP A 8 9.72 -27.09 21.16
C TRP A 8 8.89 -25.96 21.79
N LEU A 9 9.07 -25.80 23.08
CA LEU A 9 8.45 -24.74 23.87
C LEU A 9 9.27 -23.46 23.65
N LEU A 10 8.74 -22.48 22.95
CA LEU A 10 9.36 -21.17 22.81
C LEU A 10 8.72 -20.21 23.81
N LEU A 11 9.49 -19.86 24.84
CA LEU A 11 9.08 -18.93 25.91
C LEU A 11 9.17 -17.51 25.35
N MET A 12 8.03 -16.86 25.17
CA MET A 12 7.96 -15.42 24.82
C MET A 12 7.93 -14.59 26.10
N ALA A 13 8.98 -13.84 26.34
CA ALA A 13 9.04 -12.83 27.39
C ALA A 13 8.37 -11.54 26.92
N PHE A 14 7.22 -11.20 27.49
CA PHE A 14 6.56 -9.91 27.31
C PHE A 14 7.23 -8.86 28.20
N THR A 15 7.87 -7.87 27.60
CA THR A 15 8.30 -6.65 28.29
C THR A 15 7.23 -5.58 28.09
N THR A 16 6.49 -5.31 29.16
CA THR A 16 5.54 -4.20 29.26
C THR A 16 6.30 -2.88 29.45
N TRP A 17 6.18 -1.97 28.50
CA TRP A 17 6.59 -0.57 28.67
C TRP A 17 5.36 0.28 28.94
N ALA A 18 5.25 0.74 30.19
CA ALA A 18 4.28 1.77 30.60
C ALA A 18 4.96 3.12 30.54
N ALA A 19 4.53 4.01 29.63
CA ALA A 19 4.91 5.41 29.65
C ALA A 19 3.70 6.28 30.00
N LEU A 20 3.70 6.79 31.23
CA LEU A 20 2.84 7.85 31.72
C LEU A 20 3.30 9.20 31.15
N ILE A 21 2.45 9.89 30.39
CA ILE A 21 2.62 11.33 30.18
C ILE A 21 1.30 12.02 30.54
N ALA A 22 1.27 12.61 31.73
CA ALA A 22 0.30 13.61 32.13
C ALA A 22 0.75 14.97 31.61
N GLY A 23 -0.06 15.61 30.78
CA GLY A 23 0.17 16.97 30.29
C GLY A 23 -1.15 17.73 30.23
N CYS A 24 -1.57 18.34 31.33
CA CYS A 24 -2.65 19.36 31.38
C CYS A 24 -2.15 20.67 30.78
N GLY A 25 -2.63 21.03 29.60
CA GLY A 25 -2.51 22.39 29.05
C GLY A 25 -3.87 23.07 29.02
N LYS A 26 -4.05 24.06 29.88
CA LYS A 26 -5.20 24.98 29.91
C LYS A 26 -5.24 25.81 28.64
N TRP A 27 -6.35 25.77 27.93
CA TRP A 27 -6.66 26.66 26.83
C TRP A 27 -7.59 27.78 27.33
N THR A 28 -7.08 29.04 27.39
CA THR A 28 -7.86 30.23 27.68
C THR A 28 -8.03 31.06 26.42
N GLY A 29 -9.23 31.26 26.09
CA GLY A 29 -10.00 32.29 25.45
C GLY A 29 -9.42 33.35 24.53
N ASN A 30 -10.11 33.46 23.41
CA ASN A 30 -10.74 34.68 22.88
C ASN A 30 -9.84 35.84 22.40
N LYS A 31 -9.86 36.07 21.07
CA LYS A 31 -10.07 37.42 20.52
C LYS A 31 -10.47 37.32 19.03
N GLN A 32 -11.60 37.91 18.78
CA GLN A 32 -12.17 38.31 17.52
C GLN A 32 -11.35 39.49 16.96
N ASP A 33 -10.66 39.32 15.85
CA ASP A 33 -10.04 40.44 15.13
C ASP A 33 -10.46 40.43 13.66
N LYS A 34 -10.91 41.64 13.29
CA LYS A 34 -11.45 42.19 12.07
C LYS A 34 -10.81 41.67 10.77
N VAL A 35 -11.69 41.39 9.79
CA VAL A 35 -11.39 41.25 8.38
C VAL A 35 -10.92 42.58 7.81
N PRO A 36 -9.78 42.72 7.14
CA PRO A 36 -9.49 43.84 6.27
C PRO A 36 -9.97 43.55 4.85
N GLU A 37 -10.77 44.45 4.34
CA GLU A 37 -11.19 44.62 2.96
C GLU A 37 -9.93 44.87 2.10
N VAL A 38 -9.61 43.96 1.16
CA VAL A 38 -8.53 44.15 0.20
C VAL A 38 -9.11 44.48 -1.16
N THR A 39 -8.88 45.72 -1.56
CA THR A 39 -9.16 46.33 -2.85
C THR A 39 -8.39 45.56 -3.97
N MET A 40 -9.13 45.09 -4.97
CA MET A 40 -8.56 44.57 -6.21
C MET A 40 -8.02 45.71 -7.07
N THR A 41 -6.71 45.73 -7.30
CA THR A 41 -6.11 46.38 -8.46
C THR A 41 -4.72 45.74 -8.70
N GLY A 42 -4.53 45.18 -9.89
CA GLY A 42 -3.20 44.73 -10.34
C GLY A 42 -3.31 43.56 -11.30
N SER A 43 -3.32 43.87 -12.59
CA SER A 43 -3.12 42.89 -13.67
C SER A 43 -1.68 42.39 -13.59
N ASP A 44 -1.48 41.16 -13.18
CA ASP A 44 -0.23 40.46 -13.37
C ASP A 44 -0.43 39.34 -14.39
N THR A 45 0.30 39.48 -15.47
CA THR A 45 0.42 38.52 -16.56
C THR A 45 0.99 37.24 -15.96
N GLU A 46 0.14 36.25 -15.76
CA GLU A 46 0.59 34.90 -15.37
C GLU A 46 1.43 34.34 -16.51
N ASN A 47 2.69 34.21 -16.21
CA ASN A 47 3.66 33.46 -16.99
C ASN A 47 3.22 32.00 -16.91
N MET A 48 2.58 31.49 -17.98
CA MET A 48 2.28 30.08 -18.15
C MET A 48 3.63 29.35 -18.26
N GLU A 49 4.17 28.91 -17.13
CA GLU A 49 5.18 27.89 -17.11
C GLU A 49 4.55 26.60 -17.67
N ASN A 50 5.06 26.22 -18.81
CA ASN A 50 4.72 24.99 -19.52
C ASN A 50 5.06 23.79 -18.62
N PRO A 51 4.09 22.93 -18.21
CA PRO A 51 4.35 21.79 -17.31
C PRO A 51 4.94 20.57 -18.04
N GLU A 52 5.49 20.74 -19.24
CA GLU A 52 6.08 19.65 -20.01
C GLU A 52 7.59 19.57 -19.80
N ASN A 53 8.06 19.20 -18.63
CA ASN A 53 9.33 18.48 -18.44
C ASN A 53 9.59 18.07 -16.98
N SER A 54 8.64 17.47 -16.31
CA SER A 54 8.95 16.69 -15.11
C SER A 54 9.54 15.35 -15.58
N GLN A 55 10.83 15.30 -15.86
CA GLN A 55 11.57 14.04 -15.93
C GLN A 55 11.55 13.45 -14.51
N SER A 56 10.55 12.59 -14.22
CA SER A 56 10.57 11.79 -13.02
C SER A 56 11.84 10.96 -13.03
N THR A 57 12.61 11.00 -11.94
CA THR A 57 13.76 10.11 -11.78
C THR A 57 13.24 8.68 -11.87
N PRO A 58 13.82 7.81 -12.71
CA PRO A 58 13.39 6.42 -12.79
C PRO A 58 13.40 5.76 -11.40
N LEU A 59 12.38 4.96 -11.11
CA LEU A 59 12.34 4.21 -9.86
C LEU A 59 13.42 3.11 -9.87
N PRO A 60 14.02 2.80 -8.71
CA PRO A 60 14.90 1.64 -8.59
C PRO A 60 14.17 0.34 -8.90
N ASP A 61 14.92 -0.75 -9.08
CA ASP A 61 14.35 -2.07 -9.27
C ASP A 61 13.56 -2.50 -8.03
N ILE A 62 12.39 -3.11 -8.25
CA ILE A 62 11.53 -3.59 -7.17
C ILE A 62 12.15 -4.85 -6.53
N GLN A 63 12.29 -4.85 -5.21
CA GLN A 63 12.59 -6.03 -4.41
C GLN A 63 11.30 -6.75 -4.01
N GLU A 64 10.32 -6.01 -3.51
CA GLU A 64 9.01 -6.52 -3.13
C GLU A 64 7.96 -5.42 -3.29
N LEU A 65 6.80 -5.78 -3.85
CA LEU A 65 5.64 -4.93 -3.95
C LEU A 65 4.45 -5.67 -3.39
N THR A 66 3.79 -5.12 -2.38
CA THR A 66 2.59 -5.69 -1.75
C THR A 66 1.45 -4.70 -1.83
N TYR A 67 0.29 -5.19 -2.22
CA TYR A 67 -0.92 -4.36 -2.29
C TYR A 67 -2.17 -5.15 -1.93
N TYR A 68 -3.18 -4.43 -1.44
CA TYR A 68 -4.53 -4.94 -1.26
C TYR A 68 -5.59 -3.84 -1.30
N VAL A 69 -6.81 -4.24 -1.62
CA VAL A 69 -8.03 -3.44 -1.44
C VAL A 69 -9.03 -4.30 -0.69
N HIS A 70 -9.53 -3.80 0.42
CA HIS A 70 -10.59 -4.45 1.19
C HIS A 70 -11.86 -3.60 1.17
N GLY A 71 -13.00 -4.23 0.96
CA GLY A 71 -14.28 -3.52 0.95
C GLY A 71 -15.50 -4.43 0.94
N THR A 72 -15.33 -5.72 0.74
CA THR A 72 -16.44 -6.67 0.74
C THR A 72 -16.20 -7.81 1.72
N MET A 73 -17.29 -8.34 2.29
CA MET A 73 -17.22 -9.45 3.27
C MET A 73 -16.94 -10.83 2.63
N MET A 74 -16.63 -10.89 1.33
CA MET A 74 -16.46 -12.14 0.58
C MET A 74 -15.10 -12.24 -0.12
N GLU A 75 -14.14 -11.44 0.27
CA GLU A 75 -12.80 -11.52 -0.31
C GLU A 75 -12.04 -12.72 0.28
N LEU A 76 -11.52 -13.58 -0.61
CA LEU A 76 -10.68 -14.72 -0.23
C LEU A 76 -9.19 -14.32 -0.13
N ILE A 77 -8.82 -13.22 -0.78
CA ILE A 77 -7.44 -12.73 -0.83
C ILE A 77 -7.27 -11.57 0.15
N ARG A 78 -6.33 -11.70 1.08
CA ARG A 78 -5.93 -10.67 2.04
C ARG A 78 -4.90 -9.70 1.45
N SER A 79 -3.90 -10.23 0.75
CA SER A 79 -2.90 -9.41 0.08
C SER A 79 -2.27 -10.14 -1.11
N VAL A 80 -1.73 -9.37 -2.05
CA VAL A 80 -0.95 -9.87 -3.17
C VAL A 80 0.42 -9.23 -3.12
N SER A 81 1.47 -10.06 -3.16
CA SER A 81 2.86 -9.58 -3.20
C SER A 81 3.56 -10.10 -4.45
N LEU A 82 4.31 -9.22 -5.10
CA LEU A 82 5.22 -9.56 -6.19
C LEU A 82 6.65 -9.46 -5.65
N ILE A 83 7.37 -10.59 -5.60
CA ILE A 83 8.61 -10.74 -4.85
C ILE A 83 9.75 -11.18 -5.77
N ARG A 84 10.89 -10.49 -5.73
CA ARG A 84 12.11 -10.84 -6.45
C ARG A 84 12.83 -12.02 -5.77
N GLN A 85 13.19 -13.02 -6.57
CA GLN A 85 13.98 -14.17 -6.13
C GLN A 85 15.19 -14.36 -7.06
N GLY A 86 16.21 -13.52 -6.89
CA GLY A 86 17.37 -13.51 -7.78
C GLY A 86 16.99 -13.10 -9.21
N GLU A 87 17.16 -14.01 -10.17
CA GLU A 87 16.80 -13.80 -11.58
C GLU A 87 15.33 -14.17 -11.91
N LYS A 88 14.56 -14.56 -10.91
CA LYS A 88 13.14 -14.93 -11.01
C LYS A 88 12.30 -14.05 -10.10
N ALA A 89 11.00 -14.20 -10.22
CA ALA A 89 10.03 -13.59 -9.33
C ALA A 89 8.91 -14.57 -8.97
N LEU A 90 8.15 -14.26 -7.98
CA LEU A 90 6.90 -14.96 -7.66
C LEU A 90 5.81 -13.95 -7.29
N VAL A 91 4.58 -14.36 -7.54
CA VAL A 91 3.39 -13.76 -6.94
C VAL A 91 3.04 -14.58 -5.70
N ARG A 92 2.96 -13.92 -4.55
CA ARG A 92 2.47 -14.50 -3.31
C ARG A 92 1.08 -13.98 -3.01
N ILE A 93 0.15 -14.88 -2.78
CA ILE A 93 -1.21 -14.56 -2.34
C ILE A 93 -1.35 -15.02 -0.90
N GLU A 94 -1.77 -14.09 -0.04
CA GLU A 94 -2.13 -14.35 1.34
C GLU A 94 -3.65 -14.47 1.43
N PRO A 95 -4.20 -15.64 1.79
CA PRO A 95 -5.64 -15.82 1.95
C PRO A 95 -6.16 -15.18 3.23
N TRP A 96 -7.47 -14.98 3.30
CA TRP A 96 -8.15 -14.30 4.44
C TRP A 96 -8.67 -15.27 5.52
N ASP A 97 -8.57 -16.54 5.37
CA ASP A 97 -9.32 -17.57 6.13
C ASP A 97 -8.92 -17.80 7.59
N GLY A 98 -7.97 -17.10 8.12
CA GLY A 98 -7.84 -16.89 9.58
C GLY A 98 -7.39 -18.05 10.47
N GLU A 99 -7.18 -19.29 10.02
CA GLU A 99 -6.77 -20.38 10.90
C GLU A 99 -5.32 -20.88 10.76
N GLU A 100 -4.73 -20.85 9.61
CA GLU A 100 -3.27 -21.00 9.38
C GLU A 100 -2.99 -20.40 8.01
N GLU A 101 -2.18 -19.35 7.96
CA GLU A 101 -1.81 -18.61 6.74
C GLU A 101 -1.07 -19.55 5.78
N GLU A 102 -1.79 -20.29 4.96
CA GLU A 102 -1.22 -21.01 3.82
C GLU A 102 -0.97 -19.99 2.70
N LEU A 103 0.28 -19.55 2.58
CA LEU A 103 0.69 -18.68 1.50
C LEU A 103 0.70 -19.46 0.19
N PHE A 104 0.04 -18.91 -0.83
CA PHE A 104 0.06 -19.46 -2.18
C PHE A 104 1.13 -18.75 -3.00
N ASP A 105 2.16 -19.46 -3.41
CA ASP A 105 3.28 -18.93 -4.20
C ASP A 105 3.19 -19.41 -5.66
N TYR A 106 3.07 -18.47 -6.60
CA TYR A 106 3.01 -18.70 -8.03
C TYR A 106 4.24 -18.13 -8.73
N PRO A 107 5.08 -18.94 -9.41
CA PRO A 107 6.28 -18.46 -10.07
C PRO A 107 5.94 -17.63 -11.31
N VAL A 108 6.61 -16.50 -11.48
CA VAL A 108 6.49 -15.63 -12.66
C VAL A 108 7.87 -15.23 -13.16
N ASP A 109 7.93 -14.69 -14.38
CA ASP A 109 9.17 -14.16 -14.92
C ASP A 109 9.58 -12.86 -14.21
N ALA A 110 10.89 -12.62 -14.09
CA ALA A 110 11.40 -11.38 -13.50
C ALA A 110 10.95 -10.13 -14.27
N GLU A 111 10.62 -10.26 -15.56
CA GLU A 111 10.06 -9.19 -16.38
C GLU A 111 8.75 -8.63 -15.80
N THR A 112 7.97 -9.43 -15.05
CA THR A 112 6.75 -8.97 -14.37
C THR A 112 7.05 -7.85 -13.37
N LEU A 113 8.20 -7.91 -12.66
CA LEU A 113 8.66 -6.82 -11.77
C LEU A 113 9.01 -5.55 -12.56
N ASP A 114 9.60 -5.69 -13.75
CA ASP A 114 9.91 -4.54 -14.61
C ASP A 114 8.63 -3.93 -15.19
N GLN A 115 7.62 -4.75 -15.48
CA GLN A 115 6.30 -4.27 -15.89
C GLN A 115 5.61 -3.53 -14.73
N ALA A 116 5.62 -4.09 -13.52
CA ALA A 116 5.11 -3.40 -12.33
C ALA A 116 5.82 -2.06 -12.10
N ARG A 117 7.17 -1.99 -12.20
CA ARG A 117 7.92 -0.74 -12.08
C ARG A 117 7.47 0.30 -13.11
N ARG A 118 7.24 -0.08 -14.36
CA ARG A 118 6.71 0.82 -15.41
C ARG A 118 5.31 1.35 -15.06
N VAL A 119 4.44 0.53 -14.47
CA VAL A 119 3.15 0.97 -13.95
C VAL A 119 3.34 2.06 -12.89
N LEU A 120 4.22 1.81 -11.90
CA LEU A 120 4.48 2.79 -10.83
C LEU A 120 5.04 4.12 -11.38
N GLU A 121 5.91 4.08 -12.37
CA GLU A 121 6.46 5.26 -13.04
C GLU A 121 5.39 6.01 -13.85
N THR A 122 4.57 5.28 -14.62
CA THR A 122 3.51 5.85 -15.47
C THR A 122 2.50 6.67 -14.67
N TYR A 123 2.16 6.21 -13.49
CA TYR A 123 1.14 6.83 -12.64
C TYR A 123 1.71 7.69 -11.50
N ASP A 124 3.03 7.98 -11.52
CA ASP A 124 3.71 8.79 -10.50
C ASP A 124 3.46 8.29 -9.07
N VAL A 125 3.59 6.98 -8.86
CA VAL A 125 3.37 6.36 -7.54
C VAL A 125 4.39 6.86 -6.50
N ALA A 126 5.54 7.42 -6.92
CA ALA A 126 6.46 8.08 -6.01
C ALA A 126 5.77 9.19 -5.17
N SER A 127 4.77 9.86 -5.71
CA SER A 127 3.98 10.87 -5.00
C SER A 127 3.09 10.29 -3.88
N TRP A 128 2.94 8.96 -3.81
CA TRP A 128 2.17 8.29 -2.74
C TRP A 128 2.96 8.10 -1.45
N ALA A 129 4.26 8.36 -1.45
CA ALA A 129 5.12 8.15 -0.29
C ALA A 129 4.57 8.84 0.96
N GLY A 130 4.24 8.04 1.98
CA GLY A 130 3.67 8.53 3.24
C GLY A 130 2.19 8.93 3.16
N PHE A 131 1.47 8.65 2.06
CA PHE A 131 0.04 8.96 1.98
C PHE A 131 -0.73 8.21 3.07
N ARG A 132 -1.58 8.96 3.77
CA ARG A 132 -2.53 8.43 4.76
C ARG A 132 -3.86 9.15 4.56
N GLY A 133 -4.78 8.51 3.82
CA GLY A 133 -6.11 9.06 3.53
C GLY A 133 -7.17 8.44 4.44
N SER A 134 -8.11 9.25 4.97
CA SER A 134 -9.30 8.75 5.65
C SER A 134 -10.49 9.66 5.38
N ASN A 135 -11.67 9.07 5.22
CA ASN A 135 -12.94 9.79 5.13
C ASN A 135 -13.92 9.21 6.17
N PRO A 136 -13.99 9.79 7.39
CA PRO A 136 -14.81 9.27 8.49
C PRO A 136 -16.32 9.40 8.25
N ASN A 137 -16.76 10.04 7.18
CA ASN A 137 -18.18 10.19 6.86
C ASN A 137 -18.76 8.98 6.08
N VAL A 138 -17.92 8.00 5.76
CA VAL A 138 -18.32 6.75 5.11
C VAL A 138 -18.24 5.63 6.13
N LEU A 139 -19.38 5.00 6.46
CA LEU A 139 -19.45 3.96 7.50
C LEU A 139 -19.00 2.60 6.98
N ASP A 140 -19.38 2.26 5.74
CA ASP A 140 -19.01 1.03 5.06
C ASP A 140 -18.27 1.39 3.79
N GLY A 141 -17.02 1.09 3.70
CA GLY A 141 -16.22 1.52 2.57
C GLY A 141 -14.99 0.66 2.33
N TYR A 142 -14.13 1.16 1.49
CA TYR A 142 -12.93 0.46 1.06
C TYR A 142 -11.71 0.96 1.82
N SER A 143 -10.80 0.05 2.13
CA SER A 143 -9.43 0.38 2.53
C SER A 143 -8.45 -0.16 1.50
N MET A 144 -7.34 0.56 1.31
CA MET A 144 -6.22 0.10 0.52
C MET A 144 -4.93 0.20 1.31
N SER A 145 -4.05 -0.74 1.08
CA SER A 145 -2.64 -0.64 1.47
C SER A 145 -1.77 -0.91 0.26
N PHE A 146 -0.69 -0.15 0.18
CA PHE A 146 0.31 -0.29 -0.85
C PHE A 146 1.69 -0.11 -0.22
N GLN A 147 2.57 -1.05 -0.50
CA GLN A 147 3.96 -0.98 -0.07
C GLN A 147 4.86 -1.49 -1.20
N VAL A 148 5.91 -0.76 -1.50
CA VAL A 148 6.99 -1.23 -2.35
C VAL A 148 8.32 -0.99 -1.66
N GLU A 149 9.16 -2.01 -1.66
CA GLU A 149 10.57 -1.96 -1.27
C GLU A 149 11.41 -2.14 -2.54
N PHE A 150 12.38 -1.26 -2.71
CA PHE A 150 13.31 -1.31 -3.84
C PHE A 150 14.63 -1.99 -3.44
N VAL A 151 15.37 -2.45 -4.44
CA VAL A 151 16.67 -3.14 -4.24
C VAL A 151 17.70 -2.27 -3.51
N ASP A 152 17.60 -0.94 -3.62
CA ASP A 152 18.45 0.02 -2.91
C ASP A 152 18.02 0.27 -1.45
N GLY A 153 16.96 -0.39 -0.99
CA GLY A 153 16.38 -0.27 0.36
C GLY A 153 15.45 0.93 0.54
N SER A 154 15.21 1.74 -0.49
CA SER A 154 14.18 2.78 -0.45
C SER A 154 12.78 2.16 -0.47
N ARG A 155 11.75 2.90 0.03
CA ARG A 155 10.39 2.40 0.17
C ARG A 155 9.35 3.47 -0.16
N ILE A 156 8.22 3.01 -0.67
CA ILE A 156 6.99 3.81 -0.78
C ILE A 156 5.91 3.06 -0.01
N GLU A 157 5.22 3.76 0.88
CA GLU A 157 4.08 3.22 1.62
C GLU A 157 2.92 4.19 1.51
N ALA A 158 1.72 3.64 1.24
CA ALA A 158 0.48 4.38 1.20
C ALA A 158 -0.65 3.59 1.84
N PHE A 159 -1.52 4.28 2.56
CA PHE A 159 -2.73 3.72 3.15
C PHE A 159 -3.90 4.65 2.90
N GLY A 160 -5.05 4.07 2.56
CA GLY A 160 -6.28 4.83 2.35
C GLY A 160 -7.49 4.11 2.92
N GLU A 161 -8.36 4.86 3.59
CA GLU A 161 -9.66 4.43 4.08
C GLU A 161 -10.73 5.40 3.56
N ASN A 162 -11.45 4.99 2.53
CA ASN A 162 -12.45 5.83 1.84
C ASN A 162 -11.90 7.17 1.30
N LYS A 163 -10.57 7.27 1.19
CA LYS A 163 -9.84 8.37 0.56
C LYS A 163 -8.51 7.84 0.07
N PHE A 164 -8.30 7.88 -1.22
CA PHE A 164 -7.21 7.21 -1.91
C PHE A 164 -6.29 8.21 -2.61
N PRO A 165 -5.03 7.85 -2.88
CA PRO A 165 -4.14 8.69 -3.66
C PRO A 165 -4.62 8.81 -5.11
N LYS A 166 -4.07 9.77 -5.83
CA LYS A 166 -4.39 9.98 -7.25
C LYS A 166 -4.03 8.73 -8.06
N ASN A 167 -4.85 8.39 -9.05
CA ASN A 167 -4.64 7.26 -9.98
C ASN A 167 -4.64 5.86 -9.31
N TYR A 168 -5.09 5.72 -8.04
CA TYR A 168 -4.97 4.42 -7.38
C TYR A 168 -5.74 3.32 -8.11
N HIS A 169 -6.91 3.62 -8.69
CA HIS A 169 -7.69 2.64 -9.45
C HIS A 169 -6.93 2.09 -10.65
N ASP A 170 -6.28 2.99 -11.41
CA ASP A 170 -5.54 2.60 -12.61
C ASP A 170 -4.32 1.75 -12.22
N VAL A 171 -3.58 2.15 -11.19
CA VAL A 171 -2.43 1.39 -10.68
C VAL A 171 -2.84 -0.01 -10.23
N PHE A 172 -3.90 -0.13 -9.43
CA PHE A 172 -4.34 -1.43 -8.93
C PHE A 172 -4.91 -2.30 -10.04
N SER A 173 -5.62 -1.73 -11.02
CA SER A 173 -6.10 -2.46 -12.20
C SER A 173 -4.93 -3.06 -13.00
N GLU A 174 -3.90 -2.28 -13.29
CA GLU A 174 -2.73 -2.74 -14.03
C GLU A 174 -1.93 -3.81 -13.24
N LEU A 175 -1.80 -3.65 -11.91
CA LEU A 175 -1.15 -4.65 -11.07
C LEU A 175 -1.98 -5.95 -10.99
N ASP A 176 -3.30 -5.83 -10.96
CA ASP A 176 -4.21 -6.97 -10.99
C ASP A 176 -4.10 -7.75 -12.31
N ASP A 177 -3.98 -7.06 -13.43
CA ASP A 177 -3.76 -7.68 -14.74
C ASP A 177 -2.41 -8.43 -14.79
N LEU A 178 -1.34 -7.86 -14.19
CA LEU A 178 -0.03 -8.51 -14.10
C LEU A 178 -0.03 -9.77 -13.22
N THR A 179 -0.95 -9.88 -12.28
CA THR A 179 -1.04 -11.00 -11.32
C THR A 179 -2.25 -11.90 -11.56
N ALA A 180 -3.01 -11.67 -12.64
CA ALA A 180 -4.27 -12.36 -12.92
C ALA A 180 -4.11 -13.88 -12.99
N GLU A 181 -3.09 -14.37 -13.68
CA GLU A 181 -2.83 -15.82 -13.83
C GLU A 181 -2.59 -16.49 -12.47
N ALA A 182 -1.85 -15.84 -11.56
CA ALA A 182 -1.63 -16.33 -10.21
C ALA A 182 -2.91 -16.35 -9.37
N LYS A 183 -3.76 -15.32 -9.51
CA LYS A 183 -5.06 -15.26 -8.83
C LYS A 183 -6.02 -16.35 -9.34
N ASP A 184 -6.07 -16.56 -10.65
CA ASP A 184 -6.88 -17.61 -11.25
C ASP A 184 -6.46 -18.99 -10.74
N ALA A 185 -5.15 -19.27 -10.71
CA ALA A 185 -4.60 -20.54 -10.17
C ALA A 185 -4.94 -20.72 -8.68
N PHE A 186 -4.87 -19.65 -7.88
CA PHE A 186 -5.29 -19.68 -6.48
C PHE A 186 -6.77 -20.02 -6.33
N TYR A 187 -7.67 -19.39 -7.09
CA TYR A 187 -9.11 -19.67 -7.01
C TYR A 187 -9.47 -21.08 -7.49
N GLU A 188 -8.76 -21.61 -8.49
CA GLU A 188 -8.91 -22.99 -8.93
C GLU A 188 -8.54 -23.99 -7.82
N GLU A 189 -7.44 -23.73 -7.09
CA GLU A 189 -7.03 -24.56 -5.98
C GLU A 189 -8.08 -24.55 -4.86
N GLN A 190 -8.55 -23.37 -4.46
CA GLN A 190 -9.59 -23.22 -3.43
C GLN A 190 -10.94 -23.87 -3.80
N SER A 191 -11.25 -23.96 -5.10
CA SER A 191 -12.48 -24.57 -5.59
C SER A 191 -12.44 -26.11 -5.62
N SER A 192 -11.27 -26.71 -5.39
CA SER A 192 -11.04 -28.14 -5.49
C SER A 192 -11.23 -28.90 -4.17
N PHE A 193 -11.54 -28.16 -3.08
CA PHE A 193 -11.83 -28.68 -1.72
C PHE A 193 -13.31 -28.53 -1.40
#